data_9d3061847e2a6cd34840cf536ab18cb3
#
_entry.id   9d3061847e2a6cd34840cf536ab18cb3
#
_cell.length_a   1.000
_cell.length_b   1.000
_cell.length_c   1.000
_cell.angle_alpha   90.00
_cell.angle_beta   90.00
_cell.angle_gamma   90.00
#
_symmetry.space_group_name_H-M   'P 1'
#
loop_
_entity.id
_entity.type
_entity.pdbx_description
1 polymer ?
#
loop_
_entity_poly.entity_id
_entity_poly.type
_entity_poly.pdbx_seq_one_letter_code
_entity_poly.pdbx_strand_id
1 'polypeptide(L)'
;ICRRLRQANNELPIIMLTAKGDEVDRIIGLEMGADDYLPKPFNPRELLARAKAVLRRRSSEAPGAPSKDIQIIEFGEYKLNLATREMIAGDTPLTLTSGEFAVLKSLVTHPREPLSRDKLMNLARGRDYSALERSIDVQVSRLRRMLEKDPANPRYIQTVWGLGYVFVPDGAKV
;
A
#
# COMPACT_ATOMS: atom_id res chain seq x y z
N ILE A 1 15.60 6.51 11.38
CA ILE A 1 14.40 7.18 11.96
C ILE A 1 13.15 6.47 11.47
N CYS A 2 12.89 6.31 10.17
CA CYS A 2 11.68 5.71 9.59
C CYS A 2 11.39 4.32 10.18
N ARG A 3 12.34 3.39 10.13
CA ARG A 3 12.23 2.05 10.70
C ARG A 3 11.84 2.06 12.19
N ARG A 4 12.43 2.96 13.00
CA ARG A 4 12.10 3.08 14.43
C ARG A 4 10.67 3.57 14.66
N LEU A 5 10.18 4.50 13.83
CA LEU A 5 8.79 4.97 13.91
C LEU A 5 7.81 3.84 13.59
N ARG A 6 8.10 3.05 12.57
CA ARG A 6 7.25 1.88 12.21
C ARG A 6 7.29 0.77 13.26
N GLN A 7 8.46 0.51 13.86
CA GLN A 7 8.57 -0.44 14.98
C GLN A 7 7.79 0.00 16.23
N ALA A 8 7.61 1.32 16.40
CA ALA A 8 6.78 1.89 17.46
C ALA A 8 5.28 1.97 17.09
N ASN A 9 4.83 1.27 16.05
CA ASN A 9 3.46 1.31 15.51
C ASN A 9 2.98 2.73 15.17
N ASN A 10 3.91 3.62 14.80
CA ASN A 10 3.57 4.98 14.42
C ASN A 10 3.15 5.03 12.94
N GLU A 11 1.89 5.36 12.70
CA GLU A 11 1.26 5.40 11.37
C GLU A 11 1.41 6.74 10.66
N LEU A 12 2.11 7.72 11.24
CA LEU A 12 2.32 9.02 10.60
C LEU A 12 2.86 8.84 9.18
N PRO A 13 2.30 9.55 8.19
CA PRO A 13 2.82 9.55 6.84
C PRO A 13 4.26 10.05 6.80
N ILE A 14 5.13 9.33 6.11
CA ILE A 14 6.55 9.64 6.03
C ILE A 14 6.95 9.81 4.56
N ILE A 15 7.45 11.00 4.22
CA ILE A 15 8.12 11.25 2.93
C ILE A 15 9.62 11.36 3.21
N MET A 16 10.42 10.51 2.58
CA MET A 16 11.87 10.59 2.71
C MET A 16 12.46 11.58 1.69
N LEU A 17 13.19 12.56 2.21
CA LEU A 17 13.96 13.52 1.38
C LEU A 17 15.44 13.15 1.49
N THR A 18 16.07 12.79 0.37
CA THR A 18 17.46 12.28 0.37
C THR A 18 18.31 12.90 -0.71
N ALA A 19 19.62 13.01 -0.44
CA ALA A 19 20.60 13.46 -1.42
C ALA A 19 20.97 12.37 -2.44
N LYS A 20 20.68 11.10 -2.14
CA LYS A 20 20.93 9.99 -3.04
C LYS A 20 19.66 9.71 -3.86
N GLY A 21 19.80 9.73 -5.16
CA GLY A 21 18.69 9.60 -6.11
C GLY A 21 18.72 8.30 -6.90
N ASP A 22 19.63 7.35 -6.55
CA ASP A 22 19.66 6.11 -7.26
C ASP A 22 18.49 5.18 -6.84
N GLU A 23 18.23 4.23 -7.69
CA GLU A 23 17.08 3.35 -7.61
C GLU A 23 17.11 2.45 -6.38
N VAL A 24 18.29 2.02 -5.97
CA VAL A 24 18.51 1.14 -4.83
C VAL A 24 18.17 1.87 -3.53
N ASP A 25 18.63 3.10 -3.37
CA ASP A 25 18.33 3.92 -2.18
C ASP A 25 16.82 4.22 -2.05
N ARG A 26 16.11 4.36 -3.18
CA ARG A 26 14.65 4.53 -3.19
C ARG A 26 13.92 3.27 -2.73
N ILE A 27 14.35 2.11 -3.20
CA ILE A 27 13.81 0.81 -2.77
C ILE A 27 14.02 0.63 -1.27
N ILE A 28 15.24 0.86 -0.77
CA ILE A 28 15.57 0.77 0.65
C ILE A 28 14.73 1.73 1.48
N GLY A 29 14.56 2.98 1.04
CA GLY A 29 13.74 3.98 1.74
C GLY A 29 12.28 3.54 1.88
N LEU A 30 11.71 3.01 0.82
CA LEU A 30 10.36 2.45 0.83
C LEU A 30 10.29 1.16 1.66
N GLU A 31 11.29 0.30 1.61
CA GLU A 31 11.40 -0.90 2.45
C GLU A 31 11.49 -0.57 3.95
N MET A 32 12.02 0.59 4.31
CA MET A 32 12.06 1.08 5.69
C MET A 32 10.71 1.61 6.20
N GLY A 33 9.64 1.61 5.39
CA GLY A 33 8.30 2.03 5.80
C GLY A 33 7.92 3.45 5.40
N ALA A 34 8.67 4.12 4.54
CA ALA A 34 8.26 5.40 3.98
C ALA A 34 7.04 5.25 3.06
N ASP A 35 6.15 6.24 3.08
CA ASP A 35 4.98 6.31 2.20
C ASP A 35 5.33 6.91 0.83
N ASP A 36 6.38 7.73 0.78
CA ASP A 36 6.92 8.29 -0.47
C ASP A 36 8.40 8.67 -0.29
N TYR A 37 9.07 8.91 -1.43
CA TYR A 37 10.49 9.20 -1.50
C TYR A 37 10.73 10.28 -2.54
N LEU A 38 11.52 11.32 -2.20
CA LEU A 38 11.82 12.42 -3.08
C LEU A 38 13.33 12.75 -3.04
N PRO A 39 14.06 12.56 -4.17
CA PRO A 39 15.48 12.89 -4.21
C PRO A 39 15.72 14.41 -4.23
N LYS A 40 16.82 14.84 -3.66
CA LYS A 40 17.33 16.20 -3.77
C LYS A 40 18.24 16.31 -5.00
N PRO A 41 18.20 17.43 -5.76
CA PRO A 41 17.32 18.60 -5.58
C PRO A 41 15.90 18.32 -6.06
N PHE A 42 14.89 18.83 -5.35
CA PHE A 42 13.48 18.69 -5.70
C PHE A 42 12.78 20.04 -5.87
N ASN A 43 11.70 20.04 -6.63
CA ASN A 43 10.86 21.21 -6.77
C ASN A 43 9.94 21.33 -5.52
N PRO A 44 9.87 22.50 -4.85
CA PRO A 44 8.96 22.68 -3.70
C PRO A 44 7.49 22.39 -4.03
N ARG A 45 7.05 22.67 -5.26
CA ARG A 45 5.69 22.34 -5.70
C ARG A 45 5.47 20.82 -5.78
N GLU A 46 6.49 20.06 -6.16
CA GLU A 46 6.44 18.60 -6.18
C GLU A 46 6.32 18.05 -4.75
N LEU A 47 7.16 18.54 -3.82
CA LEU A 47 7.06 18.16 -2.42
C LEU A 47 5.67 18.44 -1.85
N LEU A 48 5.12 19.63 -2.13
CA LEU A 48 3.78 20.01 -1.67
C LEU A 48 2.69 19.10 -2.27
N ALA A 49 2.79 18.77 -3.56
CA ALA A 49 1.86 17.87 -4.22
C ALA A 49 1.91 16.46 -3.61
N ARG A 50 3.11 15.94 -3.34
CA ARG A 50 3.34 14.65 -2.69
C ARG A 50 2.82 14.65 -1.25
N ALA A 51 3.11 15.69 -0.47
CA ALA A 51 2.60 15.83 0.89
C ALA A 51 1.07 15.85 0.92
N LYS A 52 0.43 16.64 0.05
CA LYS A 52 -1.03 16.66 -0.10
C LYS A 52 -1.57 15.28 -0.50
N ALA A 53 -0.91 14.57 -1.40
CA ALA A 53 -1.34 13.23 -1.83
C ALA A 53 -1.26 12.22 -0.68
N VAL A 54 -0.19 12.26 0.12
CA VAL A 54 0.00 11.37 1.26
C VAL A 54 -0.98 11.70 2.39
N LEU A 55 -1.22 12.98 2.69
CA LEU A 55 -2.17 13.44 3.72
C LEU A 55 -3.63 13.21 3.32
N ARG A 56 -4.01 13.43 2.05
CA ARG A 56 -5.37 13.18 1.55
C ARG A 56 -5.83 11.74 1.77
N ARG A 57 -4.91 10.78 1.80
CA ARG A 57 -5.21 9.39 2.11
C ARG A 57 -5.74 9.19 3.53
N ARG A 58 -5.37 10.08 4.46
CA ARG A 58 -5.91 10.12 5.83
C ARG A 58 -7.22 10.92 5.94
N SER A 59 -7.36 11.96 5.13
CA SER A 59 -8.50 12.88 5.22
C SER A 59 -9.73 12.50 4.38
N SER A 60 -9.78 11.31 3.76
CA SER A 60 -11.06 10.74 3.32
C SER A 60 -11.98 10.35 4.49
N GLU A 61 -11.59 10.68 5.71
CA GLU A 61 -12.37 10.69 6.95
C GLU A 61 -12.93 12.07 7.26
N ALA A 62 -13.54 12.77 6.28
CA ALA A 62 -14.36 13.92 6.62
C ALA A 62 -15.67 13.44 7.28
N PRO A 63 -15.99 13.91 8.53
CA PRO A 63 -17.29 13.61 9.13
C PRO A 63 -18.36 14.32 8.32
N GLY A 64 -19.20 13.58 7.59
CA GLY A 64 -20.32 14.15 6.85
C GLY A 64 -20.63 13.55 5.48
N ALA A 65 -19.87 12.57 5.01
CA ALA A 65 -20.32 11.78 3.86
C ALA A 65 -21.38 10.77 4.31
N PRO A 66 -22.45 10.53 3.51
CA PRO A 66 -23.49 9.58 3.86
C PRO A 66 -22.84 8.22 4.13
N SER A 67 -23.32 7.53 5.16
CA SER A 67 -22.89 6.21 5.60
C SER A 67 -22.69 5.28 4.41
N LYS A 68 -21.46 5.21 3.89
CA LYS A 68 -21.06 4.11 3.01
C LYS A 68 -21.04 2.88 3.89
N ASP A 69 -21.81 1.88 3.47
CA ASP A 69 -21.84 0.57 4.09
C ASP A 69 -20.43 0.20 4.59
N ILE A 70 -20.37 -0.23 5.86
CA ILE A 70 -19.13 -0.69 6.48
C ILE A 70 -18.69 -1.89 5.67
N GLN A 71 -17.80 -1.68 4.70
CA GLN A 71 -17.29 -2.75 3.88
C GLN A 71 -16.14 -3.42 4.63
N ILE A 72 -16.50 -4.45 5.40
CA ILE A 72 -15.52 -5.39 5.94
C ILE A 72 -15.30 -6.47 4.90
N ILE A 73 -14.07 -6.63 4.47
CA ILE A 73 -13.66 -7.70 3.56
C ILE A 73 -12.96 -8.77 4.38
N GLU A 74 -13.49 -10.00 4.33
CA GLU A 74 -12.93 -11.14 5.03
C GLU A 74 -12.28 -12.11 4.03
N PHE A 75 -11.07 -12.57 4.34
CA PHE A 75 -10.36 -13.60 3.58
C PHE A 75 -9.39 -14.36 4.49
N GLY A 76 -9.44 -15.69 4.47
CA GLY A 76 -8.71 -16.53 5.41
C GLY A 76 -9.01 -16.15 6.86
N GLU A 77 -7.97 -15.80 7.61
CA GLU A 77 -8.08 -15.32 9.00
C GLU A 77 -8.14 -13.79 9.12
N TYR A 78 -8.15 -13.09 8.00
CA TYR A 78 -8.03 -11.63 7.94
C TYR A 78 -9.39 -10.96 7.78
N LYS A 79 -9.56 -9.83 8.48
CA LYS A 79 -10.69 -8.90 8.32
C LYS A 79 -10.15 -7.50 8.08
N LEU A 80 -10.48 -6.92 6.94
CA LEU A 80 -10.09 -5.58 6.55
C LEU A 80 -11.31 -4.67 6.52
N ASN A 81 -11.33 -3.68 7.40
CA ASN A 81 -12.32 -2.62 7.39
C ASN A 81 -11.85 -1.48 6.46
N LEU A 82 -12.52 -1.28 5.35
CA LEU A 82 -12.15 -0.27 4.35
C LEU A 82 -12.48 1.16 4.83
N ALA A 83 -13.39 1.33 5.78
CA ALA A 83 -13.77 2.64 6.33
C ALA A 83 -12.77 3.10 7.39
N THR A 84 -12.47 2.26 8.40
CA THR A 84 -11.53 2.60 9.48
C THR A 84 -10.08 2.34 9.11
N ARG A 85 -9.81 1.62 8.00
CA ARG A 85 -8.49 1.20 7.52
C ARG A 85 -7.79 0.23 8.47
N GLU A 86 -8.54 -0.36 9.37
CA GLU A 86 -8.06 -1.36 10.32
C GLU A 86 -8.04 -2.75 9.70
N MET A 87 -7.04 -3.51 10.05
CA MET A 87 -6.91 -4.91 9.67
C MET A 87 -6.61 -5.75 10.89
N ILE A 88 -7.23 -6.91 10.98
CA ILE A 88 -6.98 -7.90 12.03
C ILE A 88 -6.74 -9.29 11.43
N ALA A 89 -5.88 -10.07 12.06
CA ALA A 89 -5.67 -11.49 11.80
C ALA A 89 -6.13 -12.28 13.03
N GLY A 90 -7.26 -12.99 12.92
CA GLY A 90 -7.94 -13.50 14.10
C GLY A 90 -8.29 -12.37 15.08
N ASP A 91 -7.63 -12.34 16.24
CA ASP A 91 -7.79 -11.28 17.26
C ASP A 91 -6.60 -10.29 17.29
N THR A 92 -5.63 -10.43 16.39
CA THR A 92 -4.41 -9.62 16.41
C THR A 92 -4.53 -8.47 15.42
N PRO A 93 -4.43 -7.20 15.86
CA PRO A 93 -4.40 -6.07 14.93
C PRO A 93 -3.12 -6.07 14.10
N LEU A 94 -3.28 -5.80 12.79
CA LEU A 94 -2.19 -5.64 11.84
C LEU A 94 -2.11 -4.18 11.39
N THR A 95 -0.95 -3.57 11.57
CA THR A 95 -0.72 -2.19 11.18
C THR A 95 -0.27 -2.12 9.73
N LEU A 96 -1.06 -1.44 8.89
CA LEU A 96 -0.75 -1.15 7.49
C LEU A 96 -0.29 0.30 7.33
N THR A 97 0.79 0.51 6.58
CA THR A 97 1.12 1.86 6.10
C THR A 97 0.08 2.34 5.09
N SER A 98 0.02 3.66 4.86
CA SER A 98 -0.91 4.23 3.87
C SER A 98 -0.75 3.63 2.47
N GLY A 99 0.50 3.31 2.07
CA GLY A 99 0.78 2.69 0.78
C GLY A 99 0.31 1.23 0.71
N GLU A 100 0.61 0.45 1.74
CA GLU A 100 0.16 -0.95 1.85
C GLU A 100 -1.36 -1.05 1.85
N PHE A 101 -2.04 -0.21 2.65
CA PHE A 101 -3.50 -0.16 2.65
C PHE A 101 -4.07 0.20 1.28
N ALA A 102 -3.51 1.20 0.58
CA ALA A 102 -4.00 1.62 -0.72
C ALA A 102 -3.87 0.52 -1.78
N VAL A 103 -2.74 -0.21 -1.79
CA VAL A 103 -2.53 -1.35 -2.69
C VAL A 103 -3.43 -2.52 -2.32
N LEU A 104 -3.52 -2.87 -1.02
CA LEU A 104 -4.39 -3.94 -0.56
C LEU A 104 -5.85 -3.64 -0.87
N LYS A 105 -6.34 -2.43 -0.57
CA LYS A 105 -7.68 -1.99 -0.92
C LYS A 105 -7.98 -2.17 -2.42
N SER A 106 -7.05 -1.74 -3.28
CA SER A 106 -7.22 -1.88 -4.73
C SER A 106 -7.35 -3.34 -5.17
N LEU A 107 -6.57 -4.22 -4.54
CA LEU A 107 -6.60 -5.65 -4.82
C LEU A 107 -7.89 -6.32 -4.32
N VAL A 108 -8.28 -6.09 -3.06
CA VAL A 108 -9.44 -6.76 -2.45
C VAL A 108 -10.78 -6.28 -3.01
N THR A 109 -10.81 -5.06 -3.58
CA THR A 109 -12.01 -4.55 -4.28
C THR A 109 -12.14 -5.03 -5.72
N HIS A 110 -11.13 -5.74 -6.25
CA HIS A 110 -11.13 -6.37 -7.57
C HIS A 110 -10.73 -7.85 -7.46
N PRO A 111 -11.49 -8.66 -6.71
CA PRO A 111 -11.12 -10.04 -6.47
C PRO A 111 -11.12 -10.85 -7.77
N ARG A 112 -10.10 -11.68 -7.95
CA ARG A 112 -9.90 -12.54 -9.14
C ARG A 112 -9.68 -11.77 -10.46
N GLU A 113 -9.57 -10.44 -10.41
CA GLU A 113 -9.22 -9.63 -11.56
C GLU A 113 -7.71 -9.36 -11.56
N PRO A 114 -6.97 -9.78 -12.59
CA PRO A 114 -5.56 -9.42 -12.72
C PRO A 114 -5.41 -7.91 -12.96
N LEU A 115 -4.67 -7.24 -12.08
CA LEU A 115 -4.39 -5.81 -12.16
C LEU A 115 -2.95 -5.58 -12.58
N SER A 116 -2.77 -4.79 -13.63
CA SER A 116 -1.42 -4.36 -14.03
C SER A 116 -0.83 -3.43 -12.97
N ARG A 117 0.51 -3.31 -12.95
CA ARG A 117 1.20 -2.39 -12.05
C ARG A 117 0.71 -0.96 -12.20
N ASP A 118 0.52 -0.51 -13.45
CA ASP A 118 -0.03 0.82 -13.75
C ASP A 118 -1.47 0.98 -13.24
N LYS A 119 -2.31 -0.05 -13.42
CA LYS A 119 -3.69 -0.02 -12.92
C LYS A 119 -3.72 0.03 -11.39
N LEU A 120 -2.91 -0.79 -10.72
CA LEU A 120 -2.75 -0.73 -9.26
C LEU A 120 -2.24 0.62 -8.79
N MET A 121 -1.28 1.19 -9.50
CA MET A 121 -0.77 2.53 -9.22
C MET A 121 -1.86 3.58 -9.32
N ASN A 122 -2.62 3.57 -10.39
CA ASN A 122 -3.71 4.52 -10.64
C ASN A 122 -4.82 4.39 -9.59
N LEU A 123 -5.21 3.15 -9.24
CA LEU A 123 -6.21 2.89 -8.22
C LEU A 123 -5.74 3.28 -6.81
N ALA A 124 -4.46 2.99 -6.47
CA ALA A 124 -3.92 3.24 -5.16
C ALA A 124 -3.58 4.72 -4.90
N ARG A 125 -3.23 5.48 -5.93
CA ARG A 125 -2.63 6.82 -5.78
C ARG A 125 -3.33 7.98 -6.50
N GLY A 126 -4.31 7.73 -7.40
CA GLY A 126 -4.88 8.78 -8.24
C GLY A 126 -3.95 9.24 -9.37
N ARG A 127 -4.43 10.09 -10.28
CA ARG A 127 -4.00 10.28 -11.67
C ARG A 127 -2.55 10.70 -12.01
N ASP A 128 -1.64 10.98 -11.09
CA ASP A 128 -0.40 11.71 -11.42
C ASP A 128 0.92 11.06 -10.96
N TYR A 129 1.15 9.74 -11.19
CA TYR A 129 2.40 9.14 -10.72
C TYR A 129 3.03 8.10 -11.64
N SER A 130 3.67 8.56 -12.71
CA SER A 130 4.46 7.72 -13.62
C SER A 130 5.82 7.24 -13.05
N ALA A 131 6.27 7.74 -11.89
CA ALA A 131 7.60 7.45 -11.35
C ALA A 131 7.67 6.26 -10.39
N LEU A 132 6.62 5.45 -10.24
CA LEU A 132 6.49 4.57 -9.07
C LEU A 132 6.08 3.12 -9.37
N GLU A 133 6.26 2.61 -10.58
CA GLU A 133 5.97 1.20 -10.92
C GLU A 133 6.61 0.23 -9.91
N ARG A 134 7.85 0.51 -9.49
CA ARG A 134 8.57 -0.30 -8.51
C ARG A 134 8.07 -0.17 -7.08
N SER A 135 7.32 0.87 -6.73
CA SER A 135 6.73 0.97 -5.41
C SER A 135 5.60 -0.02 -5.18
N ILE A 136 4.90 -0.45 -6.23
CA ILE A 136 3.87 -1.49 -6.13
C ILE A 136 4.49 -2.83 -5.75
N ASP A 137 5.59 -3.22 -6.37
CA ASP A 137 6.28 -4.48 -6.07
C ASP A 137 6.78 -4.52 -4.62
N VAL A 138 7.31 -3.40 -4.11
CA VAL A 138 7.72 -3.27 -2.70
C VAL A 138 6.51 -3.41 -1.77
N GLN A 139 5.40 -2.73 -2.06
CA GLN A 139 4.19 -2.82 -1.24
C GLN A 139 3.61 -4.25 -1.25
N VAL A 140 3.55 -4.88 -2.43
CA VAL A 140 3.12 -6.28 -2.56
C VAL A 140 4.04 -7.23 -1.79
N SER A 141 5.36 -7.04 -1.87
CA SER A 141 6.32 -7.85 -1.11
C SER A 141 6.08 -7.76 0.41
N ARG A 142 5.76 -6.56 0.92
CA ARG A 142 5.45 -6.36 2.34
C ARG A 142 4.11 -6.96 2.73
N LEU A 143 3.08 -6.73 1.94
CA LEU A 143 1.77 -7.34 2.14
C LEU A 143 1.88 -8.87 2.19
N ARG A 144 2.66 -9.48 1.29
CA ARG A 144 2.90 -10.92 1.32
C ARG A 144 3.57 -11.38 2.61
N ARG A 145 4.55 -10.62 3.13
CA ARG A 145 5.19 -10.97 4.41
C ARG A 145 4.23 -10.94 5.60
N MET A 146 3.17 -10.14 5.52
CA MET A 146 2.15 -10.04 6.58
C MET A 146 1.01 -11.04 6.40
N LEU A 147 0.61 -11.32 5.16
CA LEU A 147 -0.62 -12.05 4.83
C LEU A 147 -0.39 -13.50 4.42
N GLU A 148 0.81 -13.84 3.99
CA GLU A 148 1.10 -15.16 3.44
C GLU A 148 1.95 -15.98 4.41
N LYS A 149 1.59 -17.25 4.58
CA LYS A 149 2.43 -18.20 5.34
C LYS A 149 3.78 -18.40 4.69
N ASP A 150 3.80 -18.40 3.36
CA ASP A 150 5.01 -18.44 2.54
C ASP A 150 4.94 -17.33 1.49
N PRO A 151 5.66 -16.20 1.67
CA PRO A 151 5.68 -15.09 0.73
C PRO A 151 6.22 -15.45 -0.67
N ALA A 152 7.00 -16.53 -0.80
CA ALA A 152 7.51 -17.01 -2.08
C ALA A 152 6.44 -17.77 -2.87
N ASN A 153 5.49 -18.42 -2.16
CA ASN A 153 4.36 -19.14 -2.74
C ASN A 153 3.03 -18.54 -2.26
N PRO A 154 2.72 -17.29 -2.63
CA PRO A 154 1.58 -16.57 -2.11
C PRO A 154 0.26 -17.20 -2.52
N ARG A 155 -0.71 -17.22 -1.59
CA ARG A 155 -2.07 -17.72 -1.81
C ARG A 155 -3.04 -16.60 -2.16
N TYR A 156 -2.97 -15.47 -1.46
CA TYR A 156 -3.92 -14.37 -1.62
C TYR A 156 -3.50 -13.36 -2.67
N ILE A 157 -2.22 -12.93 -2.66
CA ILE A 157 -1.73 -11.95 -3.64
C ILE A 157 -0.79 -12.67 -4.61
N GLN A 158 -1.33 -13.18 -5.70
CA GLN A 158 -0.57 -13.97 -6.68
C GLN A 158 0.01 -13.07 -7.78
N THR A 159 1.11 -13.53 -8.39
CA THR A 159 1.73 -12.85 -9.54
C THR A 159 1.14 -13.43 -10.82
N VAL A 160 0.67 -12.56 -11.69
CA VAL A 160 0.33 -12.92 -13.07
C VAL A 160 1.47 -12.44 -13.96
N TRP A 161 2.30 -13.37 -14.43
CA TRP A 161 3.50 -13.06 -15.20
C TRP A 161 3.20 -12.21 -16.44
N GLY A 162 4.02 -11.18 -16.65
CA GLY A 162 3.85 -10.24 -17.75
C GLY A 162 2.74 -9.21 -17.57
N LEU A 163 1.87 -9.34 -16.55
CA LEU A 163 0.76 -8.42 -16.32
C LEU A 163 0.88 -7.68 -14.98
N GLY A 164 0.88 -8.40 -13.86
CA GLY A 164 0.90 -7.76 -12.54
C GLY A 164 0.48 -8.70 -11.42
N TYR A 165 -0.56 -8.32 -10.67
CA TYR A 165 -1.01 -9.06 -9.49
C TYR A 165 -2.50 -9.31 -9.50
N VAL A 166 -2.92 -10.39 -8.86
CA VAL A 166 -4.32 -10.75 -8.65
C VAL A 166 -4.56 -11.10 -7.19
N PHE A 167 -5.70 -10.68 -6.66
CA PHE A 167 -6.14 -11.07 -5.32
C PHE A 167 -7.11 -12.25 -5.41
N VAL A 168 -6.83 -13.30 -4.67
CA VAL A 168 -7.61 -14.55 -4.62
C VAL A 168 -8.07 -14.80 -3.20
N PRO A 169 -9.31 -14.45 -2.81
CA PRO A 169 -9.79 -14.49 -1.43
C PRO A 169 -9.72 -15.87 -0.77
N ASP A 170 -9.96 -16.92 -1.53
CA ASP A 170 -9.93 -18.31 -1.07
C ASP A 170 -8.54 -18.97 -1.20
N GLY A 171 -7.57 -18.23 -1.72
CA GLY A 171 -6.21 -18.73 -1.90
C GLY A 171 -6.07 -19.88 -2.91
N ALA A 172 -7.02 -20.03 -3.83
CA ALA A 172 -6.90 -20.96 -4.94
C ALA A 172 -5.78 -20.51 -5.90
N LYS A 173 -5.08 -21.44 -6.53
CA LYS A 173 -4.08 -21.06 -7.56
C LYS A 173 -4.79 -20.57 -8.82
N VAL A 174 -4.29 -19.47 -9.39
CA VAL A 174 -4.70 -18.91 -10.69
C VAL A 174 -3.74 -19.39 -11.76
#